data_07eb2ecf413c43026626e47618efc7b6
#
_entry.id   07eb2ecf413c43026626e47618efc7b6
#
_cell.length_a   1.000
_cell.length_b   1.000
_cell.length_c   1.000
_cell.angle_alpha   90.00
_cell.angle_beta   90.00
_cell.angle_gamma   90.00
#
_symmetry.space_group_name_H-M   'P 1'
#
loop_
_entity.id
_entity.type
_entity.pdbx_description
1 polymer ?
#
loop_
_entity_poly.entity_id
_entity_poly.type
_entity_poly.pdbx_seq_one_letter_code
_entity_poly.pdbx_strand_id
1 'polypeptide(L)'
;MHHQFQEEVKRALTKYALAPVLLLAFLGSLLICFSWHHYIVMRNEASRQTAAEVLTGILTDYEQRADRVAERLASGPQPLASLGAPSPLRTELYAYLYHEVNITHDATQFFLLDRSCRVLFGSRHTLPATLTPLSETWGIVRRLKEQPTRAQAEFLTRPGAASRDLLVGRAIVQDGALAGYMLFVVPGEYLTHSIASPHLYFLLADAFQNGVLATGGGPFTTRLGKVADVVADASSKRVTYQKDEYYITQQTLPQGCTLYAITPVTDLLLRYLIGAGLLLAIALIMVPIILCSVSQESARRAKAVDELVEAFARTKRGDLSAQLTVRSGSQLEVVTEAYNHMTRSLRALMQQHEAETRATVISEVRQLESQFQPHFLFNTLENIKFMIKLDPDAAMQ
;
A
#
# COMPACT_ATOMS: atom_id res chain seq x y z
N MET A 1 10.13 -48.79 8.41
CA MET A 1 8.83 -48.19 8.74
C MET A 1 8.98 -46.81 9.42
N HIS A 2 9.89 -46.67 10.37
CA HIS A 2 10.13 -45.45 11.12
C HIS A 2 10.60 -44.25 10.26
N HIS A 3 11.58 -44.43 9.39
CA HIS A 3 12.10 -43.37 8.52
C HIS A 3 11.05 -42.85 7.53
N GLN A 4 10.16 -43.71 7.04
CA GLN A 4 9.07 -43.34 6.14
C GLN A 4 8.00 -42.46 6.82
N PHE A 5 7.61 -42.81 8.05
CA PHE A 5 6.66 -42.02 8.82
C PHE A 5 7.19 -40.62 9.14
N GLN A 6 8.45 -40.50 9.56
CA GLN A 6 9.09 -39.19 9.77
C GLN A 6 9.09 -38.33 8.49
N GLU A 7 9.43 -38.94 7.35
CA GLU A 7 9.43 -38.25 6.06
C GLU A 7 8.04 -37.81 5.63
N GLU A 8 7.02 -38.65 5.81
CA GLU A 8 5.62 -38.30 5.47
C GLU A 8 5.09 -37.15 6.32
N VAL A 9 5.30 -37.20 7.65
CA VAL A 9 4.92 -36.13 8.55
C VAL A 9 5.65 -34.82 8.22
N LYS A 10 6.96 -34.90 7.95
CA LYS A 10 7.75 -33.74 7.53
C LYS A 10 7.25 -33.16 6.21
N ARG A 11 6.97 -33.98 5.21
CA ARG A 11 6.41 -33.55 3.91
C ARG A 11 5.05 -32.87 4.07
N ALA A 12 4.16 -33.48 4.83
CA ALA A 12 2.83 -32.92 5.10
C ALA A 12 2.93 -31.57 5.79
N LEU A 13 3.66 -31.48 6.91
CA LEU A 13 3.86 -30.23 7.65
C LEU A 13 4.54 -29.14 6.80
N THR A 14 5.57 -29.52 6.02
CA THR A 14 6.26 -28.58 5.11
C THR A 14 5.28 -28.06 4.05
N LYS A 15 4.48 -28.92 3.44
CA LYS A 15 3.49 -28.53 2.44
C LYS A 15 2.44 -27.59 3.01
N TYR A 16 1.88 -27.89 4.17
CA TYR A 16 0.82 -27.08 4.80
C TYR A 16 1.33 -25.81 5.44
N ALA A 17 2.59 -25.72 5.86
CA ALA A 17 3.16 -24.52 6.43
C ALA A 17 3.82 -23.62 5.38
N LEU A 18 4.55 -24.19 4.42
CA LEU A 18 5.31 -23.44 3.41
C LEU A 18 4.43 -22.88 2.28
N ALA A 19 3.49 -23.68 1.77
CA ALA A 19 2.65 -23.28 0.66
C ALA A 19 1.83 -22.00 0.92
N PRO A 20 1.19 -21.81 2.11
CA PRO A 20 0.50 -20.56 2.42
C PRO A 20 1.43 -19.35 2.47
N VAL A 21 2.64 -19.49 3.01
CA VAL A 21 3.62 -18.39 3.09
C VAL A 21 4.08 -17.95 1.70
N LEU A 22 4.40 -18.90 0.84
CA LEU A 22 4.77 -18.60 -0.55
C LEU A 22 3.61 -18.00 -1.33
N LEU A 23 2.40 -18.53 -1.14
CA LEU A 23 1.20 -17.99 -1.75
C LEU A 23 0.93 -16.55 -1.31
N LEU A 24 1.04 -16.24 0.00
CA LEU A 24 0.87 -14.90 0.53
C LEU A 24 1.94 -13.94 0.02
N ALA A 25 3.20 -14.37 -0.07
CA ALA A 25 4.28 -13.56 -0.64
C ALA A 25 4.05 -13.26 -2.12
N PHE A 26 3.58 -14.25 -2.89
CA PHE A 26 3.23 -14.09 -4.29
C PHE A 26 2.04 -13.14 -4.49
N LEU A 27 0.95 -13.36 -3.76
CA LEU A 27 -0.24 -12.50 -3.81
C LEU A 27 0.07 -11.08 -3.35
N GLY A 28 0.87 -10.92 -2.30
CA GLY A 28 1.35 -9.62 -1.82
C GLY A 28 2.16 -8.87 -2.88
N SER A 29 3.08 -9.55 -3.55
CA SER A 29 3.87 -8.97 -4.65
C SER A 29 2.99 -8.56 -5.83
N LEU A 30 2.02 -9.40 -6.20
CA LEU A 30 1.06 -9.10 -7.27
C LEU A 30 0.16 -7.92 -6.92
N LEU A 31 -0.31 -7.85 -5.68
CA LEU A 31 -1.11 -6.73 -5.17
C LEU A 31 -0.32 -5.41 -5.15
N ILE A 32 0.95 -5.45 -4.77
CA ILE A 32 1.84 -4.29 -4.84
C ILE A 32 1.97 -3.83 -6.30
N CYS A 33 2.23 -4.73 -7.23
CA CYS A 33 2.39 -4.41 -8.65
C CYS A 33 1.11 -3.80 -9.24
N PHE A 34 -0.06 -4.38 -8.92
CA PHE A 34 -1.35 -3.86 -9.36
C PHE A 34 -1.66 -2.50 -8.73
N SER A 35 -1.44 -2.35 -7.43
CA SER A 35 -1.64 -1.10 -6.69
C SER A 35 -0.76 0.02 -7.23
N TRP A 36 0.50 -0.26 -7.58
CA TRP A 36 1.42 0.68 -8.19
C TRP A 36 0.89 1.22 -9.52
N HIS A 37 0.50 0.32 -10.44
CA HIS A 37 -0.03 0.72 -11.74
C HIS A 37 -1.30 1.57 -11.59
N HIS A 38 -2.24 1.09 -10.79
CA HIS A 38 -3.50 1.78 -10.52
C HIS A 38 -3.27 3.17 -9.89
N TYR A 39 -2.38 3.26 -8.91
CA TYR A 39 -2.04 4.50 -8.24
C TYR A 39 -1.48 5.56 -9.20
N ILE A 40 -0.56 5.20 -10.09
CA ILE A 40 0.01 6.14 -11.07
C ILE A 40 -1.08 6.65 -12.02
N VAL A 41 -1.86 5.74 -12.58
CA VAL A 41 -2.89 6.11 -13.56
C VAL A 41 -3.97 7.00 -12.93
N MET A 42 -4.55 6.57 -11.82
CA MET A 42 -5.63 7.30 -11.16
C MET A 42 -5.17 8.65 -10.62
N ARG A 43 -3.98 8.70 -10.04
CA ARG A 43 -3.44 9.94 -9.50
C ARG A 43 -3.09 10.96 -10.58
N ASN A 44 -2.48 10.50 -11.68
CA ASN A 44 -2.16 11.38 -12.80
C ASN A 44 -3.44 11.96 -13.39
N GLU A 45 -4.44 11.12 -13.66
CA GLU A 45 -5.74 11.50 -14.22
C GLU A 45 -6.47 12.51 -13.32
N ALA A 46 -6.61 12.19 -12.02
CA ALA A 46 -7.27 13.07 -11.04
C ALA A 46 -6.55 14.43 -10.91
N SER A 47 -5.20 14.41 -10.82
CA SER A 47 -4.42 15.65 -10.71
C SER A 47 -4.52 16.48 -11.99
N ARG A 48 -4.51 15.85 -13.18
CA ARG A 48 -4.71 16.52 -14.45
C ARG A 48 -6.06 17.22 -14.51
N GLN A 49 -7.12 16.50 -14.11
CA GLN A 49 -8.47 17.05 -14.10
C GLN A 49 -8.57 18.24 -13.15
N THR A 50 -8.08 18.11 -11.93
CA THR A 50 -8.05 19.21 -10.94
C THR A 50 -7.29 20.42 -11.47
N ALA A 51 -6.09 20.23 -12.06
CA ALA A 51 -5.31 21.32 -12.62
C ALA A 51 -6.03 21.99 -13.81
N ALA A 52 -6.70 21.21 -14.65
CA ALA A 52 -7.50 21.74 -15.76
C ALA A 52 -8.70 22.57 -15.25
N GLU A 53 -9.41 22.10 -14.22
CA GLU A 53 -10.50 22.84 -13.59
C GLU A 53 -10.03 24.14 -12.95
N VAL A 54 -8.90 24.13 -12.24
CA VAL A 54 -8.32 25.32 -11.62
C VAL A 54 -7.92 26.34 -12.69
N LEU A 55 -7.19 25.93 -13.74
CA LEU A 55 -6.81 26.85 -14.81
C LEU A 55 -7.99 27.42 -15.57
N THR A 56 -8.99 26.56 -15.88
CA THR A 56 -10.21 27.00 -16.56
C THR A 56 -11.02 27.95 -15.66
N GLY A 57 -11.09 27.66 -14.35
CA GLY A 57 -11.74 28.52 -13.36
C GLY A 57 -11.10 29.90 -13.28
N ILE A 58 -9.77 29.98 -13.17
CA ILE A 58 -9.02 31.25 -13.13
C ILE A 58 -9.28 32.05 -14.43
N LEU A 59 -9.20 31.40 -15.57
CA LEU A 59 -9.40 32.04 -16.87
C LEU A 59 -10.82 32.60 -16.99
N THR A 60 -11.83 31.81 -16.69
CA THR A 60 -13.24 32.22 -16.73
C THR A 60 -13.53 33.35 -15.74
N ASP A 61 -12.94 33.31 -14.55
CA ASP A 61 -13.11 34.36 -13.54
C ASP A 61 -12.55 35.69 -14.04
N TYR A 62 -11.35 35.71 -14.64
CA TYR A 62 -10.78 36.94 -15.20
C TYR A 62 -11.53 37.41 -16.46
N GLU A 63 -12.04 36.52 -17.30
CA GLU A 63 -12.91 36.91 -18.41
C GLU A 63 -14.18 37.58 -17.91
N GLN A 64 -14.84 37.03 -16.89
CA GLN A 64 -16.05 37.60 -16.27
C GLN A 64 -15.75 38.96 -15.58
N ARG A 65 -14.58 39.09 -14.92
CA ARG A 65 -14.17 40.38 -14.33
C ARG A 65 -13.97 41.44 -15.41
N ALA A 66 -13.30 41.08 -16.52
CA ALA A 66 -13.09 41.99 -17.64
C ALA A 66 -14.44 42.42 -18.26
N ASP A 67 -15.41 41.49 -18.38
CA ASP A 67 -16.75 41.78 -18.85
C ASP A 67 -17.49 42.75 -17.93
N ARG A 68 -17.54 42.46 -16.61
CA ARG A 68 -18.20 43.35 -15.63
C ARG A 68 -17.60 44.75 -15.60
N VAL A 69 -16.28 44.87 -15.65
CA VAL A 69 -15.60 46.17 -15.67
C VAL A 69 -15.91 46.94 -16.97
N ALA A 70 -15.84 46.28 -18.11
CA ALA A 70 -16.10 46.88 -19.40
C ALA A 70 -17.57 47.36 -19.50
N GLU A 71 -18.54 46.58 -19.03
CA GLU A 71 -19.97 46.93 -18.99
C GLU A 71 -20.25 48.13 -18.05
N ARG A 72 -19.63 48.15 -16.89
CA ARG A 72 -19.74 49.28 -15.95
C ARG A 72 -19.16 50.58 -16.58
N LEU A 73 -18.05 50.48 -17.27
CA LEU A 73 -17.45 51.65 -17.96
C LEU A 73 -18.23 52.07 -19.21
N ALA A 74 -18.83 51.12 -19.95
CA ALA A 74 -19.65 51.41 -21.12
C ALA A 74 -20.96 52.13 -20.72
N SER A 75 -21.53 51.82 -19.57
CA SER A 75 -22.78 52.46 -19.08
C SER A 75 -22.50 53.75 -18.30
N GLY A 76 -21.24 54.11 -18.07
CA GLY A 76 -20.89 55.29 -17.30
C GLY A 76 -21.21 56.62 -18.02
N PRO A 77 -21.58 57.67 -17.26
CA PRO A 77 -22.03 58.95 -17.82
C PRO A 77 -20.89 59.79 -18.41
N GLN A 78 -19.61 59.41 -18.18
CA GLN A 78 -18.47 60.15 -18.62
C GLN A 78 -17.66 59.42 -19.71
N PRO A 79 -17.06 60.12 -20.66
CA PRO A 79 -16.21 59.54 -21.67
C PRO A 79 -14.99 58.88 -21.03
N LEU A 80 -14.56 57.71 -21.49
CA LEU A 80 -13.39 57.01 -20.98
C LEU A 80 -12.12 57.88 -20.97
N ALA A 81 -11.98 58.76 -21.97
CA ALA A 81 -10.85 59.67 -22.08
C ALA A 81 -10.70 60.64 -20.90
N SER A 82 -11.80 60.95 -20.18
CA SER A 82 -11.77 61.84 -19.00
C SER A 82 -11.06 61.21 -17.81
N LEU A 83 -10.93 59.90 -17.79
CA LEU A 83 -10.25 59.16 -16.72
C LEU A 83 -8.69 59.33 -16.77
N GLY A 84 -8.17 59.89 -17.85
CA GLY A 84 -6.76 60.24 -17.95
C GLY A 84 -6.32 61.35 -16.95
N ALA A 85 -7.27 62.20 -16.54
CA ALA A 85 -7.03 63.26 -15.53
C ALA A 85 -7.53 62.80 -14.14
N PRO A 86 -6.94 63.34 -13.05
CA PRO A 86 -7.43 63.08 -11.70
C PRO A 86 -8.89 63.54 -11.52
N SER A 87 -9.76 62.64 -11.11
CA SER A 87 -11.18 62.90 -10.90
C SER A 87 -11.72 62.00 -9.77
N PRO A 88 -12.82 62.40 -9.10
CA PRO A 88 -13.46 61.54 -8.09
C PRO A 88 -13.85 60.17 -8.68
N LEU A 89 -14.37 60.14 -9.89
CA LEU A 89 -14.74 58.92 -10.61
C LEU A 89 -13.54 58.00 -10.82
N ARG A 90 -12.37 58.58 -11.17
CA ARG A 90 -11.12 57.81 -11.30
C ARG A 90 -10.74 57.14 -9.98
N THR A 91 -10.88 57.85 -8.86
CA THR A 91 -10.57 57.32 -7.52
C THR A 91 -11.52 56.21 -7.15
N GLU A 92 -12.82 56.34 -7.39
CA GLU A 92 -13.82 55.29 -7.15
C GLU A 92 -13.56 54.07 -8.01
N LEU A 93 -13.27 54.30 -9.30
CA LEU A 93 -12.97 53.18 -10.23
C LEU A 93 -11.66 52.48 -9.87
N TYR A 94 -10.65 53.24 -9.41
CA TYR A 94 -9.41 52.65 -8.94
C TYR A 94 -9.65 51.76 -7.69
N ALA A 95 -10.43 52.23 -6.73
CA ALA A 95 -10.79 51.43 -5.55
C ALA A 95 -11.56 50.17 -5.93
N TYR A 96 -12.52 50.26 -6.88
CA TYR A 96 -13.24 49.10 -7.39
C TYR A 96 -12.32 48.11 -8.08
N LEU A 97 -11.49 48.54 -9.02
CA LEU A 97 -10.55 47.68 -9.74
C LEU A 97 -9.50 47.07 -8.80
N TYR A 98 -9.02 47.87 -7.85
CA TYR A 98 -8.08 47.38 -6.84
C TYR A 98 -8.70 46.30 -5.93
N HIS A 99 -9.99 46.48 -5.60
CA HIS A 99 -10.73 45.46 -4.86
C HIS A 99 -10.88 44.18 -5.69
N GLU A 100 -11.28 44.26 -6.96
CA GLU A 100 -11.44 43.10 -7.87
C GLU A 100 -10.12 42.31 -8.01
N VAL A 101 -8.97 42.99 -8.02
CA VAL A 101 -7.66 42.32 -8.15
C VAL A 101 -7.14 41.78 -6.81
N ASN A 102 -7.40 42.50 -5.69
CA ASN A 102 -6.86 42.12 -4.39
C ASN A 102 -7.57 40.94 -3.73
N ILE A 103 -8.79 40.57 -4.20
CA ILE A 103 -9.53 39.42 -3.69
C ILE A 103 -8.70 38.13 -3.82
N THR A 104 -7.89 38.01 -4.85
CA THR A 104 -7.13 36.80 -5.17
C THR A 104 -5.70 36.78 -4.64
N HIS A 105 -5.18 37.90 -4.10
CA HIS A 105 -3.79 38.03 -3.58
C HIS A 105 -2.70 37.57 -4.58
N ASP A 106 -2.98 37.63 -5.88
CA ASP A 106 -2.17 37.02 -6.93
C ASP A 106 -1.21 38.00 -7.63
N ALA A 107 -1.07 39.22 -7.13
CA ALA A 107 -0.26 40.30 -7.73
C ALA A 107 -0.66 40.64 -9.17
N THR A 108 -1.90 40.34 -9.57
CA THR A 108 -2.46 40.72 -10.87
C THR A 108 -2.43 42.21 -11.07
N GLN A 109 -2.08 42.65 -12.26
CA GLN A 109 -2.09 44.05 -12.63
C GLN A 109 -3.27 44.34 -13.55
N PHE A 110 -3.83 45.56 -13.44
CA PHE A 110 -4.88 46.03 -14.34
C PHE A 110 -4.47 47.31 -15.03
N PHE A 111 -4.94 47.45 -16.24
CA PHE A 111 -4.70 48.63 -17.07
C PHE A 111 -5.96 49.01 -17.84
N LEU A 112 -6.28 50.31 -17.83
CA LEU A 112 -7.28 50.89 -18.68
C LEU A 112 -6.60 51.69 -19.77
N LEU A 113 -6.89 51.37 -21.01
CA LEU A 113 -6.24 51.95 -22.18
C LEU A 113 -7.26 52.73 -23.00
N ASP A 114 -6.78 53.77 -23.65
CA ASP A 114 -7.53 54.46 -24.71
C ASP A 114 -7.59 53.61 -26.01
N ARG A 115 -8.32 54.06 -27.00
CA ARG A 115 -8.44 53.37 -28.30
C ARG A 115 -7.10 53.22 -29.03
N SER A 116 -6.10 54.06 -28.69
CA SER A 116 -4.71 54.05 -29.26
C SER A 116 -3.77 53.22 -28.40
N CYS A 117 -4.27 52.40 -27.46
CA CYS A 117 -3.54 51.58 -26.52
C CYS A 117 -2.62 52.33 -25.55
N ARG A 118 -2.87 53.65 -25.32
CA ARG A 118 -2.16 54.44 -24.30
C ARG A 118 -2.81 54.20 -22.94
N VAL A 119 -1.98 54.10 -21.89
CA VAL A 119 -2.47 53.89 -20.52
C VAL A 119 -3.17 55.17 -20.05
N LEU A 120 -4.46 55.08 -19.75
CA LEU A 120 -5.24 56.11 -19.06
C LEU A 120 -5.00 56.03 -17.55
N PHE A 121 -5.12 54.84 -16.98
CA PHE A 121 -4.66 54.55 -15.65
C PHE A 121 -4.55 53.04 -15.44
N GLY A 122 -3.89 52.61 -14.34
CA GLY A 122 -3.74 51.21 -14.00
C GLY A 122 -3.08 51.03 -12.64
N SER A 123 -2.86 49.80 -12.23
CA SER A 123 -2.11 49.44 -11.01
C SER A 123 -0.65 49.94 -11.07
N ARG A 124 -0.12 50.16 -12.28
CA ARG A 124 1.18 50.82 -12.56
C ARG A 124 1.00 51.92 -13.60
N HIS A 125 1.92 52.86 -13.61
CA HIS A 125 1.88 53.99 -14.56
C HIS A 125 2.25 53.58 -15.97
N THR A 126 3.00 52.49 -16.15
CA THR A 126 3.45 52.00 -17.43
C THR A 126 3.09 50.53 -17.60
N LEU A 127 2.81 50.15 -18.84
CA LEU A 127 2.65 48.72 -19.18
C LEU A 127 3.93 47.94 -18.88
N PRO A 128 3.81 46.66 -18.55
CA PRO A 128 4.94 45.76 -18.46
C PRO A 128 5.78 45.78 -19.76
N ALA A 129 7.09 45.56 -19.66
CA ALA A 129 7.98 45.53 -20.83
C ALA A 129 7.55 44.50 -21.88
N THR A 130 6.87 43.43 -21.45
CA THR A 130 6.30 42.40 -22.31
C THR A 130 5.14 42.88 -23.18
N LEU A 131 4.53 44.00 -22.80
CA LEU A 131 3.39 44.61 -23.51
C LEU A 131 3.81 45.92 -24.23
N THR A 132 5.07 46.27 -24.19
CA THR A 132 5.54 47.54 -24.78
C THR A 132 6.38 47.30 -26.04
N PRO A 133 6.06 47.91 -27.18
CA PRO A 133 4.89 48.75 -27.44
C PRO A 133 3.62 47.95 -27.78
N LEU A 134 2.54 48.21 -27.06
CA LEU A 134 1.24 47.65 -27.42
C LEU A 134 0.63 48.47 -28.59
N SER A 135 0.23 47.81 -29.67
CA SER A 135 -0.37 48.47 -30.83
C SER A 135 -1.71 47.86 -31.19
N GLU A 136 -2.52 48.61 -31.95
CA GLU A 136 -3.83 48.14 -32.42
C GLU A 136 -3.78 46.85 -33.25
N THR A 137 -2.63 46.53 -33.80
CA THR A 137 -2.37 45.37 -34.67
C THR A 137 -1.93 44.13 -33.85
N TRP A 138 -1.66 44.28 -32.56
CA TRP A 138 -1.18 43.19 -31.74
C TRP A 138 -2.30 42.16 -31.43
N GLY A 139 -1.94 40.88 -31.35
CA GLY A 139 -2.82 39.72 -31.33
C GLY A 139 -4.10 39.87 -30.50
N ILE A 140 -3.99 40.18 -29.21
CA ILE A 140 -5.17 40.34 -28.35
C ILE A 140 -5.96 41.62 -28.72
N VAL A 141 -5.31 42.73 -28.93
CA VAL A 141 -6.00 44.00 -29.24
C VAL A 141 -6.77 43.90 -30.55
N ARG A 142 -6.19 43.27 -31.55
CA ARG A 142 -6.89 42.98 -32.79
C ARG A 142 -8.13 42.13 -32.58
N ARG A 143 -8.06 41.04 -31.80
CA ARG A 143 -9.21 40.21 -31.50
C ARG A 143 -10.28 40.94 -30.68
N LEU A 144 -9.86 41.78 -29.73
CA LEU A 144 -10.79 42.66 -28.98
C LEU A 144 -11.50 43.65 -29.86
N LYS A 145 -10.84 44.16 -30.90
CA LYS A 145 -11.43 45.07 -31.88
C LYS A 145 -12.40 44.35 -32.82
N GLU A 146 -12.06 43.12 -33.23
CA GLU A 146 -12.92 42.27 -34.08
C GLU A 146 -14.15 41.75 -33.33
N GLN A 147 -13.99 41.46 -32.01
CA GLN A 147 -15.05 40.93 -31.10
C GLN A 147 -15.17 41.77 -29.83
N PRO A 148 -15.69 43.00 -29.91
CA PRO A 148 -15.65 43.96 -28.80
C PRO A 148 -16.57 43.55 -27.64
N THR A 149 -17.55 42.66 -27.88
CA THR A 149 -18.51 42.20 -26.88
C THR A 149 -18.09 40.98 -26.09
N ARG A 150 -16.89 40.44 -26.36
CA ARG A 150 -16.36 39.25 -25.71
C ARG A 150 -14.96 39.49 -25.15
N ALA A 151 -14.75 39.04 -23.93
CA ALA A 151 -13.41 38.98 -23.36
C ALA A 151 -12.52 38.03 -24.16
N GLN A 152 -11.24 38.38 -24.26
CA GLN A 152 -10.20 37.61 -24.94
C GLN A 152 -9.04 37.35 -23.99
N ALA A 153 -8.40 36.20 -24.15
CA ALA A 153 -7.24 35.83 -23.37
C ALA A 153 -6.06 35.44 -24.27
N GLU A 154 -4.86 35.75 -23.81
CA GLU A 154 -3.61 35.42 -24.49
C GLU A 154 -2.46 35.28 -23.51
N PHE A 155 -1.58 34.30 -23.71
CA PHE A 155 -0.37 34.15 -22.92
C PHE A 155 0.77 34.97 -23.48
N LEU A 156 1.38 35.82 -22.64
CA LEU A 156 2.46 36.71 -23.01
C LEU A 156 3.82 36.02 -22.90
N THR A 157 4.66 36.20 -23.90
CA THR A 157 6.03 35.69 -23.83
C THR A 157 6.88 36.64 -23.01
N ARG A 158 7.39 36.17 -21.86
CA ARG A 158 8.37 36.91 -21.04
C ARG A 158 9.75 36.33 -21.25
N PRO A 159 10.71 37.09 -21.79
CA PRO A 159 12.07 36.62 -21.96
C PRO A 159 12.68 36.16 -20.62
N GLY A 160 13.23 34.95 -20.60
CA GLY A 160 13.90 34.40 -19.41
C GLY A 160 13.00 33.90 -18.27
N ALA A 161 11.67 33.97 -18.39
CA ALA A 161 10.75 33.40 -17.38
C ALA A 161 10.38 31.97 -17.72
N ALA A 162 10.27 31.13 -16.67
CA ALA A 162 9.79 29.76 -16.78
C ALA A 162 8.29 29.67 -17.07
N SER A 163 7.54 30.72 -16.81
CA SER A 163 6.12 30.84 -17.03
C SER A 163 5.76 32.12 -17.72
N ARG A 164 4.72 32.08 -18.55
CA ARG A 164 4.21 33.27 -19.29
C ARG A 164 3.02 33.84 -18.52
N ASP A 165 2.97 35.19 -18.45
CA ASP A 165 1.86 35.90 -17.89
C ASP A 165 0.61 35.73 -18.77
N LEU A 166 -0.57 35.61 -18.14
CA LEU A 166 -1.85 35.55 -18.82
C LEU A 166 -2.41 36.97 -18.94
N LEU A 167 -2.66 37.40 -20.16
CA LEU A 167 -3.35 38.65 -20.48
C LEU A 167 -4.82 38.35 -20.76
N VAL A 168 -5.72 38.97 -20.00
CA VAL A 168 -7.18 38.90 -20.24
C VAL A 168 -7.69 40.31 -20.47
N GLY A 169 -8.43 40.54 -21.54
CA GLY A 169 -8.93 41.85 -21.86
C GLY A 169 -10.31 41.86 -22.47
N ARG A 170 -10.91 43.06 -22.44
CA ARG A 170 -12.20 43.38 -23.07
C ARG A 170 -12.17 44.76 -23.68
N ALA A 171 -12.76 44.89 -24.84
CA ALA A 171 -13.03 46.21 -25.43
C ALA A 171 -14.13 46.94 -24.70
N ILE A 172 -14.01 48.26 -24.54
CA ILE A 172 -15.01 49.13 -23.94
C ILE A 172 -15.65 49.92 -25.08
N VAL A 173 -16.95 49.76 -25.25
CA VAL A 173 -17.72 50.44 -26.29
C VAL A 173 -18.68 51.42 -25.60
N GLN A 174 -18.56 52.71 -25.90
CA GLN A 174 -19.44 53.78 -25.42
C GLN A 174 -20.16 54.39 -26.63
N ASP A 175 -21.43 54.61 -26.54
CA ASP A 175 -22.27 55.18 -27.60
C ASP A 175 -22.09 54.49 -28.97
N GLY A 176 -21.88 53.17 -28.95
CA GLY A 176 -21.69 52.38 -30.18
C GLY A 176 -20.30 52.49 -30.82
N ALA A 177 -19.39 53.24 -30.23
CA ALA A 177 -18.02 53.40 -30.71
C ALA A 177 -16.99 52.79 -29.72
N LEU A 178 -15.88 52.27 -30.24
CA LEU A 178 -14.79 51.78 -29.42
C LEU A 178 -14.14 52.96 -28.67
N ALA A 179 -14.21 52.93 -27.33
CA ALA A 179 -13.67 53.94 -26.45
C ALA A 179 -12.27 53.58 -25.94
N GLY A 180 -12.00 52.29 -25.70
CA GLY A 180 -10.73 51.81 -25.21
C GLY A 180 -10.77 50.33 -24.83
N TYR A 181 -9.80 49.92 -23.99
CA TYR A 181 -9.65 48.51 -23.59
C TYR A 181 -9.37 48.41 -22.10
N MET A 182 -9.96 47.38 -21.47
CA MET A 182 -9.61 46.92 -20.12
C MET A 182 -8.73 45.68 -20.23
N LEU A 183 -7.58 45.68 -19.53
CA LEU A 183 -6.66 44.57 -19.50
C LEU A 183 -6.32 44.16 -18.07
N PHE A 184 -6.29 42.85 -17.81
CA PHE A 184 -5.70 42.23 -16.65
C PHE A 184 -4.45 41.46 -17.08
N VAL A 185 -3.39 41.59 -16.28
CA VAL A 185 -2.14 40.83 -16.45
C VAL A 185 -1.96 39.96 -15.24
N VAL A 186 -2.25 38.68 -15.38
CA VAL A 186 -2.16 37.65 -14.34
C VAL A 186 -0.76 37.05 -14.39
N PRO A 187 0.03 37.09 -13.29
CA PRO A 187 1.37 36.52 -13.29
C PRO A 187 1.38 35.03 -13.54
N GLY A 188 2.26 34.57 -14.44
CA GLY A 188 2.42 33.15 -14.72
C GLY A 188 2.90 32.33 -13.51
N GLU A 189 3.61 32.97 -12.59
CA GLU A 189 4.00 32.35 -11.32
C GLU A 189 2.79 31.97 -10.47
N TYR A 190 1.77 32.83 -10.39
CA TYR A 190 0.51 32.51 -9.70
C TYR A 190 -0.17 31.30 -10.32
N LEU A 191 -0.28 31.25 -11.66
CA LEU A 191 -0.87 30.12 -12.36
C LEU A 191 -0.10 28.82 -12.11
N THR A 192 1.23 28.92 -12.12
CA THR A 192 2.10 27.77 -11.84
C THR A 192 1.94 27.26 -10.42
N HIS A 193 1.87 28.16 -9.42
CA HIS A 193 1.64 27.77 -8.02
C HIS A 193 0.27 27.15 -7.79
N SER A 194 -0.76 27.68 -8.47
CA SER A 194 -2.15 27.22 -8.31
C SER A 194 -2.35 25.77 -8.75
N ILE A 195 -1.51 25.26 -9.68
CA ILE A 195 -1.57 23.86 -10.14
C ILE A 195 -0.38 23.02 -9.66
N ALA A 196 0.56 23.59 -8.88
CA ALA A 196 1.75 22.87 -8.44
C ALA A 196 1.41 21.61 -7.65
N SER A 197 2.09 20.52 -7.95
CA SER A 197 1.97 19.25 -7.24
C SER A 197 3.36 18.71 -6.89
N PRO A 198 3.56 18.15 -5.69
CA PRO A 198 4.88 17.66 -5.27
C PRO A 198 5.35 16.41 -6.03
N HIS A 199 4.46 15.76 -6.78
CA HIS A 199 4.75 14.45 -7.39
C HIS A 199 4.49 14.37 -8.89
N LEU A 200 4.02 15.46 -9.49
CA LEU A 200 3.73 15.56 -10.92
C LEU A 200 4.30 16.86 -11.47
N TYR A 201 4.65 16.81 -12.74
CA TYR A 201 4.95 18.00 -13.51
C TYR A 201 3.76 18.32 -14.40
N PHE A 202 3.37 19.59 -14.41
CA PHE A 202 2.39 20.10 -15.37
C PHE A 202 3.08 20.97 -16.39
N LEU A 203 2.68 20.77 -17.64
CA LEU A 203 3.13 21.57 -18.76
C LEU A 203 1.90 22.03 -19.53
N LEU A 204 1.69 23.35 -19.63
CA LEU A 204 0.68 23.92 -20.48
C LEU A 204 1.33 24.38 -21.78
N ALA A 205 0.76 23.99 -22.90
CA ALA A 205 1.20 24.41 -24.23
C ALA A 205 0.08 25.13 -24.97
N ASP A 206 0.46 26.09 -25.85
CA ASP A 206 -0.46 26.73 -26.77
C ASP A 206 -0.81 25.81 -27.96
N ALA A 207 -1.69 26.28 -28.84
CA ALA A 207 -2.11 25.55 -30.04
C ALA A 207 -0.95 25.20 -30.98
N PHE A 208 0.20 25.90 -30.88
CA PHE A 208 1.40 25.66 -31.65
C PHE A 208 2.45 24.82 -30.93
N GLN A 209 2.07 24.19 -29.81
CA GLN A 209 2.97 23.42 -28.98
C GLN A 209 4.14 24.21 -28.36
N ASN A 210 3.96 25.53 -28.17
CA ASN A 210 4.90 26.28 -27.38
C ASN A 210 4.56 26.14 -25.89
N GLY A 211 5.56 25.86 -25.05
CA GLY A 211 5.38 25.80 -23.59
C GLY A 211 4.98 27.15 -23.02
N VAL A 212 3.91 27.21 -22.30
CA VAL A 212 3.32 28.41 -21.67
C VAL A 212 3.60 28.44 -20.18
N LEU A 213 3.34 27.34 -19.50
CA LEU A 213 3.56 27.13 -18.08
C LEU A 213 4.24 25.81 -17.86
N ALA A 214 5.19 25.75 -16.93
CA ALA A 214 5.78 24.50 -16.49
C ALA A 214 5.98 24.53 -14.98
N THR A 215 5.46 23.50 -14.28
CA THR A 215 5.75 23.30 -12.88
C THR A 215 7.01 22.44 -12.73
N GLY A 216 7.91 22.80 -11.80
CA GLY A 216 8.99 21.93 -11.38
C GLY A 216 10.15 21.74 -12.33
N GLY A 217 10.48 22.70 -13.21
CA GLY A 217 11.78 22.73 -13.93
C GLY A 217 12.13 21.49 -14.78
N GLY A 218 11.15 20.69 -15.17
CA GLY A 218 11.37 19.46 -15.94
C GLY A 218 11.85 19.76 -17.37
N PRO A 219 12.65 18.87 -17.98
CA PRO A 219 13.29 19.08 -19.28
C PRO A 219 12.36 18.88 -20.48
N PHE A 220 11.04 19.05 -20.29
CA PHE A 220 10.01 18.71 -21.28
C PHE A 220 9.81 19.74 -22.39
N THR A 221 10.55 20.85 -22.33
CA THR A 221 10.58 21.87 -23.41
C THR A 221 11.92 21.89 -24.08
N THR A 222 11.90 22.09 -25.40
CA THR A 222 13.12 22.27 -26.18
C THR A 222 13.78 23.63 -25.86
N ARG A 223 15.02 23.85 -26.31
CA ARG A 223 15.70 25.16 -26.21
C ARG A 223 14.92 26.30 -26.85
N LEU A 224 14.07 26.04 -27.80
CA LEU A 224 13.18 26.98 -28.45
C LEU A 224 11.86 27.23 -27.72
N GLY A 225 11.68 26.60 -26.56
CA GLY A 225 10.46 26.72 -25.76
C GLY A 225 9.27 25.89 -26.27
N LYS A 226 9.48 25.03 -27.26
CA LYS A 226 8.45 24.07 -27.69
C LYS A 226 8.40 22.87 -26.80
N VAL A 227 7.23 22.27 -26.68
CA VAL A 227 7.05 20.95 -26.05
C VAL A 227 7.94 19.95 -26.80
N ALA A 228 8.61 19.08 -26.07
CA ALA A 228 9.42 18.03 -26.70
C ALA A 228 8.49 17.10 -27.52
N ASP A 229 8.91 16.74 -28.74
CA ASP A 229 8.10 15.94 -29.68
C ASP A 229 7.60 14.62 -29.03
N VAL A 230 8.44 14.02 -28.21
CA VAL A 230 8.12 12.79 -27.44
C VAL A 230 6.95 12.99 -26.46
N VAL A 231 6.74 14.21 -25.95
CA VAL A 231 5.63 14.56 -25.05
C VAL A 231 4.41 14.98 -25.87
N ALA A 232 4.63 15.73 -26.94
CA ALA A 232 3.56 16.21 -27.83
C ALA A 232 2.87 15.06 -28.58
N ASP A 233 3.64 14.03 -28.99
CA ASP A 233 3.17 12.84 -29.69
C ASP A 233 2.79 11.69 -28.74
N ALA A 234 2.30 12.03 -27.54
CA ALA A 234 1.93 11.05 -26.51
C ALA A 234 0.70 10.23 -26.89
N SER A 235 0.75 9.53 -28.03
CA SER A 235 -0.15 8.45 -28.40
C SER A 235 -0.02 7.24 -27.45
N SER A 236 1.16 7.08 -26.81
CA SER A 236 1.40 6.13 -25.74
C SER A 236 1.45 6.85 -24.39
N LYS A 237 0.66 6.39 -23.42
CA LYS A 237 0.62 6.93 -22.05
C LYS A 237 1.95 6.77 -21.29
N ARG A 238 2.91 5.97 -21.79
CA ARG A 238 4.26 5.81 -21.25
C ARG A 238 5.28 6.28 -22.29
N VAL A 239 6.21 7.12 -21.83
CA VAL A 239 7.22 7.75 -22.67
C VAL A 239 8.56 7.70 -21.94
N THR A 240 9.60 7.27 -22.64
CA THR A 240 10.98 7.33 -22.14
C THR A 240 11.62 8.62 -22.63
N TYR A 241 12.07 9.47 -21.70
CA TYR A 241 12.74 10.72 -22.01
C TYR A 241 13.96 10.91 -21.13
N GLN A 242 15.13 11.20 -21.71
CA GLN A 242 16.41 11.39 -21.00
C GLN A 242 16.77 10.26 -20.00
N LYS A 243 16.51 9.00 -20.35
CA LYS A 243 16.72 7.77 -19.56
C LYS A 243 15.68 7.47 -18.46
N ASP A 244 14.76 8.37 -18.22
CA ASP A 244 13.68 8.16 -17.28
C ASP A 244 12.37 7.82 -17.97
N GLU A 245 11.54 7.05 -17.32
CA GLU A 245 10.19 6.73 -17.78
C GLU A 245 9.17 7.66 -17.13
N TYR A 246 8.27 8.17 -17.96
CA TYR A 246 7.19 9.05 -17.53
C TYR A 246 5.83 8.49 -18.00
N TYR A 247 4.84 8.67 -17.15
CA TYR A 247 3.44 8.45 -17.51
C TYR A 247 2.81 9.82 -17.80
N ILE A 248 2.32 10.01 -19.04
CA ILE A 248 1.82 11.28 -19.53
C ILE A 248 0.34 11.17 -19.88
N THR A 249 -0.44 12.14 -19.43
CA THR A 249 -1.80 12.36 -19.91
C THR A 249 -1.95 13.80 -20.39
N GLN A 250 -2.86 14.02 -21.32
CA GLN A 250 -3.11 15.34 -21.89
C GLN A 250 -4.60 15.68 -21.89
N GLN A 251 -4.90 16.97 -21.82
CA GLN A 251 -6.27 17.49 -21.92
C GLN A 251 -6.21 18.85 -22.63
N THR A 252 -7.05 18.99 -23.66
CA THR A 252 -7.25 20.28 -24.31
C THR A 252 -8.20 21.14 -23.48
N LEU A 253 -7.75 22.37 -23.17
CA LEU A 253 -8.53 23.37 -22.45
C LEU A 253 -9.30 24.27 -23.44
N PRO A 254 -10.30 25.05 -22.98
CA PRO A 254 -10.84 26.14 -23.75
C PRO A 254 -9.70 27.03 -24.29
N GLN A 255 -9.82 27.72 -25.36
CA GLN A 255 -8.79 28.51 -26.06
C GLN A 255 -7.70 27.71 -26.80
N GLY A 256 -7.83 26.39 -26.92
CA GLY A 256 -6.93 25.55 -27.70
C GLY A 256 -5.58 25.24 -27.02
N CYS A 257 -5.41 25.56 -25.74
CA CYS A 257 -4.26 25.15 -24.96
C CYS A 257 -4.33 23.68 -24.58
N THR A 258 -3.19 22.99 -24.52
CA THR A 258 -3.12 21.60 -24.08
C THR A 258 -2.36 21.51 -22.75
N LEU A 259 -3.00 20.95 -21.73
CA LEU A 259 -2.40 20.66 -20.44
C LEU A 259 -1.88 19.21 -20.44
N TYR A 260 -0.59 19.04 -20.18
CA TYR A 260 0.07 17.77 -19.97
C TYR A 260 0.31 17.56 -18.49
N ALA A 261 -0.08 16.38 -17.98
CA ALA A 261 0.26 15.93 -16.63
C ALA A 261 1.28 14.78 -16.74
N ILE A 262 2.45 14.97 -16.16
CA ILE A 262 3.64 14.13 -16.36
C ILE A 262 4.07 13.57 -15.01
N THR A 263 3.97 12.24 -14.83
CA THR A 263 4.38 11.55 -13.61
C THR A 263 5.66 10.78 -13.84
N PRO A 264 6.75 11.02 -13.07
CA PRO A 264 7.95 10.20 -13.15
C PRO A 264 7.65 8.79 -12.63
N VAL A 265 7.89 7.78 -13.46
CA VAL A 265 7.62 6.37 -13.16
C VAL A 265 8.83 5.72 -12.49
N THR A 266 10.05 6.10 -12.89
CA THR A 266 11.32 5.49 -12.44
C THR A 266 11.48 5.54 -10.93
N ASP A 267 11.27 6.69 -10.30
CA ASP A 267 11.41 6.88 -8.84
C ASP A 267 10.35 6.08 -8.06
N LEU A 268 9.14 6.00 -8.60
CA LEU A 268 8.07 5.23 -8.00
C LEU A 268 8.33 3.73 -8.15
N LEU A 269 8.79 3.29 -9.32
CA LEU A 269 9.15 1.89 -9.55
C LEU A 269 10.20 1.41 -8.53
N LEU A 270 11.25 2.21 -8.30
CA LEU A 270 12.29 1.87 -7.33
C LEU A 270 11.72 1.66 -5.92
N ARG A 271 10.83 2.53 -5.45
CA ARG A 271 10.18 2.39 -4.14
C ARG A 271 9.34 1.12 -4.02
N TYR A 272 8.61 0.77 -5.08
CA TYR A 272 7.82 -0.46 -5.12
C TYR A 272 8.70 -1.71 -5.19
N LEU A 273 9.80 -1.67 -5.94
CA LEU A 273 10.79 -2.76 -5.96
C LEU A 273 11.44 -2.98 -4.59
N ILE A 274 11.73 -1.91 -3.85
CA ILE A 274 12.21 -2.00 -2.47
C ILE A 274 11.15 -2.67 -1.59
N GLY A 275 9.89 -2.27 -1.69
CA GLY A 275 8.79 -2.87 -0.93
C GLY A 275 8.58 -4.36 -1.26
N ALA A 276 8.59 -4.73 -2.53
CA ALA A 276 8.51 -6.13 -2.98
C ALA A 276 9.73 -6.94 -2.53
N GLY A 277 10.94 -6.36 -2.62
CA GLY A 277 12.17 -6.96 -2.13
C GLY A 277 12.16 -7.22 -0.63
N LEU A 278 11.60 -6.30 0.16
CA LEU A 278 11.44 -6.48 1.60
C LEU A 278 10.49 -7.63 1.92
N LEU A 279 9.36 -7.75 1.22
CA LEU A 279 8.44 -8.89 1.38
C LEU A 279 9.11 -10.20 1.04
N LEU A 280 9.90 -10.23 -0.03
CA LEU A 280 10.63 -11.41 -0.46
C LEU A 280 11.73 -11.79 0.56
N ALA A 281 12.41 -10.81 1.14
CA ALA A 281 13.38 -11.02 2.21
C ALA A 281 12.72 -11.57 3.48
N ILE A 282 11.56 -11.04 3.87
CA ILE A 282 10.78 -11.57 5.01
C ILE A 282 10.38 -13.03 4.74
N ALA A 283 9.87 -13.34 3.55
CA ALA A 283 9.52 -14.71 3.16
C ALA A 283 10.75 -15.63 3.21
N LEU A 284 11.89 -15.17 2.71
CA LEU A 284 13.16 -15.93 2.71
C LEU A 284 13.66 -16.22 4.13
N ILE A 285 13.46 -15.31 5.09
CA ILE A 285 13.79 -15.52 6.50
C ILE A 285 12.77 -16.45 7.18
N MET A 286 11.49 -16.29 6.86
CA MET A 286 10.44 -17.10 7.47
C MET A 286 10.48 -18.57 7.04
N VAL A 287 10.86 -18.86 5.79
CA VAL A 287 10.95 -20.21 5.27
C VAL A 287 11.90 -21.12 6.11
N PRO A 288 13.16 -20.77 6.38
CA PRO A 288 14.03 -21.61 7.19
C PRO A 288 13.57 -21.73 8.65
N ILE A 289 12.95 -20.68 9.22
CA ILE A 289 12.38 -20.73 10.57
C ILE A 289 11.25 -21.75 10.62
N ILE A 290 10.35 -21.73 9.64
CA ILE A 290 9.24 -22.67 9.53
C ILE A 290 9.79 -24.10 9.34
N LEU A 291 10.75 -24.30 8.44
CA LEU A 291 11.34 -25.61 8.18
C LEU A 291 12.06 -26.16 9.42
N CYS A 292 12.77 -25.33 10.16
CA CYS A 292 13.44 -25.69 11.41
C CYS A 292 12.40 -26.08 12.48
N SER A 293 11.37 -25.26 12.69
CA SER A 293 10.29 -25.52 13.64
C SER A 293 9.54 -26.82 13.32
N VAL A 294 9.18 -27.01 12.03
CA VAL A 294 8.55 -28.25 11.55
C VAL A 294 9.45 -29.47 11.75
N SER A 295 10.73 -29.35 11.46
CA SER A 295 11.70 -30.43 11.64
C SER A 295 11.84 -30.82 13.12
N GLN A 296 11.93 -29.84 14.04
CA GLN A 296 12.01 -30.07 15.47
C GLN A 296 10.73 -30.74 16.02
N GLU A 297 9.57 -30.21 15.61
CA GLU A 297 8.29 -30.76 16.06
C GLU A 297 8.07 -32.18 15.52
N SER A 298 8.39 -32.44 14.26
CA SER A 298 8.35 -33.78 13.66
C SER A 298 9.26 -34.76 14.42
N ALA A 299 10.50 -34.34 14.72
CA ALA A 299 11.45 -35.16 15.48
C ALA A 299 10.96 -35.47 16.90
N ARG A 300 10.34 -34.48 17.59
CA ARG A 300 9.75 -34.69 18.92
C ARG A 300 8.60 -35.69 18.89
N ARG A 301 7.71 -35.59 17.91
CA ARG A 301 6.56 -36.51 17.74
C ARG A 301 7.02 -37.92 17.42
N ALA A 302 7.97 -38.04 16.51
CA ALA A 302 8.56 -39.33 16.15
C ALA A 302 9.20 -40.02 17.36
N LYS A 303 9.98 -39.29 18.16
CA LYS A 303 10.61 -39.83 19.39
C LYS A 303 9.56 -40.31 20.39
N ALA A 304 8.45 -39.58 20.58
CA ALA A 304 7.38 -40.00 21.48
C ALA A 304 6.67 -41.28 21.01
N VAL A 305 6.50 -41.45 19.71
CA VAL A 305 5.95 -42.69 19.14
C VAL A 305 6.92 -43.86 19.34
N ASP A 306 8.23 -43.62 19.16
CA ASP A 306 9.27 -44.65 19.40
C ASP A 306 9.30 -45.11 20.87
N GLU A 307 9.25 -44.16 21.81
CA GLU A 307 9.18 -44.46 23.23
C GLU A 307 7.96 -45.33 23.54
N LEU A 308 6.82 -45.06 22.92
CA LEU A 308 5.60 -45.88 23.02
C LEU A 308 5.80 -47.30 22.46
N VAL A 309 6.32 -47.42 21.24
CA VAL A 309 6.57 -48.71 20.59
C VAL A 309 7.53 -49.57 21.40
N GLU A 310 8.60 -48.97 21.93
CA GLU A 310 9.57 -49.66 22.79
C GLU A 310 8.93 -50.12 24.10
N ALA A 311 8.11 -49.28 24.75
CA ALA A 311 7.41 -49.60 25.95
C ALA A 311 6.44 -50.77 25.74
N PHE A 312 5.67 -50.80 24.65
CA PHE A 312 4.83 -51.94 24.27
C PHE A 312 5.64 -53.21 24.03
N ALA A 313 6.79 -53.10 23.37
CA ALA A 313 7.68 -54.27 23.14
C ALA A 313 8.24 -54.81 24.45
N ARG A 314 8.54 -53.99 25.46
CA ARG A 314 8.97 -54.39 26.80
C ARG A 314 7.83 -55.10 27.53
N THR A 315 6.62 -54.53 27.51
CA THR A 315 5.41 -55.15 28.11
C THR A 315 5.13 -56.51 27.51
N LYS A 316 5.25 -56.68 26.17
CA LYS A 316 5.11 -57.98 25.48
C LYS A 316 6.11 -59.02 25.98
N ARG A 317 7.29 -58.63 26.44
CA ARG A 317 8.33 -59.51 27.03
C ARG A 317 8.12 -59.77 28.53
N GLY A 318 7.06 -59.24 29.10
CA GLY A 318 6.75 -59.41 30.51
C GLY A 318 7.34 -58.29 31.43
N ASP A 319 8.04 -57.35 30.88
CA ASP A 319 8.54 -56.23 31.68
C ASP A 319 7.46 -55.15 31.85
N LEU A 320 6.73 -55.23 32.93
CA LEU A 320 5.70 -54.27 33.30
C LEU A 320 6.26 -53.04 34.09
N SER A 321 7.59 -52.93 34.24
CA SER A 321 8.19 -51.85 35.02
C SER A 321 8.27 -50.52 34.26
N ALA A 322 8.18 -50.56 32.93
CA ALA A 322 8.23 -49.38 32.08
C ALA A 322 7.03 -48.45 32.31
N GLN A 323 7.29 -47.25 32.79
CA GLN A 323 6.33 -46.14 32.82
C GLN A 323 6.72 -45.07 31.84
N LEU A 324 5.77 -44.60 31.06
CA LEU A 324 5.97 -43.51 30.12
C LEU A 324 5.67 -42.17 30.79
N THR A 325 6.52 -41.18 30.54
CA THR A 325 6.34 -39.82 31.05
C THR A 325 5.21 -39.15 30.31
N VAL A 326 4.14 -38.79 30.98
CA VAL A 326 3.02 -38.02 30.43
C VAL A 326 3.53 -36.60 30.13
N ARG A 327 3.53 -36.21 28.86
CA ARG A 327 3.87 -34.83 28.43
C ARG A 327 2.56 -34.08 28.17
N SER A 328 2.26 -33.16 29.07
CA SER A 328 1.05 -32.34 29.04
C SER A 328 0.90 -31.61 27.66
N GLY A 329 -0.29 -31.66 27.08
CA GLY A 329 -0.62 -30.96 25.83
C GLY A 329 -0.28 -31.68 24.54
N SER A 330 0.18 -32.96 24.57
CA SER A 330 0.39 -33.72 23.35
C SER A 330 -0.83 -34.61 23.04
N GLN A 331 -1.12 -34.81 21.74
CA GLN A 331 -2.18 -35.77 21.33
C GLN A 331 -1.89 -37.22 21.78
N LEU A 332 -0.63 -37.52 22.15
CA LEU A 332 -0.19 -38.80 22.67
C LEU A 332 -0.39 -38.94 24.18
N GLU A 333 -0.82 -37.87 24.88
CA GLU A 333 -1.09 -37.86 26.31
C GLU A 333 -2.10 -38.95 26.70
N VAL A 334 -3.23 -38.99 25.98
CA VAL A 334 -4.30 -39.97 26.19
C VAL A 334 -3.78 -41.41 26.01
N VAL A 335 -2.94 -41.63 24.97
CA VAL A 335 -2.36 -42.96 24.70
C VAL A 335 -1.34 -43.33 25.76
N THR A 336 -0.53 -42.39 26.23
CA THR A 336 0.45 -42.59 27.28
C THR A 336 -0.20 -42.90 28.62
N GLU A 337 -1.26 -42.19 28.97
CA GLU A 337 -2.08 -42.47 30.19
C GLU A 337 -2.74 -43.83 30.11
N ALA A 338 -3.37 -44.16 28.97
CA ALA A 338 -3.99 -45.45 28.75
C ALA A 338 -2.98 -46.61 28.88
N TYR A 339 -1.78 -46.45 28.30
CA TYR A 339 -0.69 -47.42 28.44
C TYR A 339 -0.26 -47.57 29.91
N ASN A 340 -0.02 -46.49 30.64
CA ASN A 340 0.36 -46.52 32.05
C ASN A 340 -0.74 -47.12 32.94
N HIS A 341 -2.00 -46.90 32.63
CA HIS A 341 -3.14 -47.51 33.30
C HIS A 341 -3.16 -49.01 33.03
N MET A 342 -3.07 -49.43 31.77
CA MET A 342 -3.06 -50.84 31.36
C MET A 342 -1.92 -51.61 32.08
N THR A 343 -0.70 -51.08 32.08
CA THR A 343 0.46 -51.76 32.73
C THR A 343 0.31 -51.86 34.24
N ARG A 344 -0.31 -50.86 34.90
CA ARG A 344 -0.64 -50.94 36.33
C ARG A 344 -1.68 -52.02 36.60
N SER A 345 -2.73 -52.10 35.80
CA SER A 345 -3.79 -53.11 35.94
C SER A 345 -3.25 -54.54 35.70
N LEU A 346 -2.41 -54.70 34.66
CA LEU A 346 -1.77 -56.00 34.42
C LEU A 346 -0.85 -56.41 35.57
N ARG A 347 -0.09 -55.50 36.16
CA ARG A 347 0.76 -55.80 37.32
C ARG A 347 -0.05 -56.19 38.52
N ALA A 348 -1.16 -55.53 38.80
CA ALA A 348 -2.06 -55.87 39.89
C ALA A 348 -2.68 -57.26 39.71
N LEU A 349 -3.15 -57.60 38.48
CA LEU A 349 -3.68 -58.92 38.13
C LEU A 349 -2.62 -60.01 38.29
N MET A 350 -1.37 -59.78 37.85
CA MET A 350 -0.30 -60.79 38.06
C MET A 350 0.02 -61.00 39.52
N GLN A 351 0.08 -59.96 40.34
CA GLN A 351 0.26 -60.08 41.80
C GLN A 351 -0.85 -60.81 42.46
N GLN A 352 -2.09 -60.54 42.06
CA GLN A 352 -3.26 -61.30 42.58
C GLN A 352 -3.16 -62.76 42.18
N HIS A 353 -2.85 -63.07 40.93
CA HIS A 353 -2.72 -64.45 40.45
C HIS A 353 -1.60 -65.22 41.15
N GLU A 354 -0.45 -64.59 41.39
CA GLU A 354 0.64 -65.17 42.16
C GLU A 354 0.20 -65.45 43.63
N ALA A 355 -0.54 -64.50 44.23
CA ALA A 355 -1.05 -64.66 45.58
C ALA A 355 -2.08 -65.83 45.67
N GLU A 356 -2.98 -65.91 44.69
CA GLU A 356 -3.96 -67.01 44.58
C GLU A 356 -3.26 -68.35 44.35
N THR A 357 -2.27 -68.39 43.43
CA THR A 357 -1.50 -69.61 43.16
C THR A 357 -0.73 -70.07 44.41
N ARG A 358 -0.09 -69.15 45.15
CA ARG A 358 0.59 -69.44 46.41
C ARG A 358 -0.42 -69.95 47.46
N ALA A 359 -1.57 -69.32 47.59
CA ALA A 359 -2.60 -69.75 48.49
C ALA A 359 -3.12 -71.20 48.19
N THR A 360 -3.27 -71.46 46.85
CA THR A 360 -3.65 -72.80 46.36
C THR A 360 -2.61 -73.86 46.72
N VAL A 361 -1.32 -73.59 46.40
CA VAL A 361 -0.24 -74.51 46.74
C VAL A 361 -0.11 -74.70 48.20
N ILE A 362 -0.26 -73.68 49.08
CA ILE A 362 -0.23 -73.82 50.53
C ILE A 362 -1.43 -74.68 51.01
N SER A 363 -2.59 -74.48 50.41
CA SER A 363 -3.79 -75.30 50.74
C SER A 363 -3.59 -76.74 50.33
N GLU A 364 -3.03 -77.03 49.18
CA GLU A 364 -2.71 -78.40 48.74
C GLU A 364 -1.67 -79.08 49.67
N VAL A 365 -0.63 -78.34 50.03
CA VAL A 365 0.40 -78.86 51.00
C VAL A 365 -0.27 -79.20 52.35
N ARG A 366 -1.13 -78.27 52.86
CA ARG A 366 -1.86 -78.55 54.13
C ARG A 366 -2.80 -79.73 53.98
N GLN A 367 -3.45 -79.93 52.86
CA GLN A 367 -4.33 -81.09 52.59
C GLN A 367 -3.51 -82.38 52.58
N LEU A 368 -2.32 -82.37 51.94
CA LEU A 368 -1.40 -83.50 51.95
C LEU A 368 -0.89 -83.81 53.37
N GLU A 369 -0.51 -82.75 54.16
CA GLU A 369 -0.14 -82.90 55.56
C GLU A 369 -1.26 -83.51 56.42
N SER A 370 -2.52 -83.10 56.15
CA SER A 370 -3.66 -83.66 56.85
C SER A 370 -3.95 -85.12 56.50
N GLN A 371 -3.62 -85.59 55.30
CA GLN A 371 -3.72 -86.98 54.84
C GLN A 371 -2.69 -87.88 55.55
N PHE A 372 -1.51 -87.32 55.93
CA PHE A 372 -0.53 -88.01 56.80
C PHE A 372 -0.96 -87.91 58.27
N GLN A 373 -2.13 -88.41 58.63
CA GLN A 373 -2.61 -88.42 60.05
C GLN A 373 -1.42 -88.51 61.06
N PRO A 374 -1.01 -87.40 61.65
CA PRO A 374 0.18 -87.39 62.56
C PRO A 374 -0.01 -88.39 63.69
N HIS A 375 -1.29 -88.58 64.10
CA HIS A 375 -1.67 -89.56 65.12
C HIS A 375 -1.42 -91.00 64.67
N PHE A 376 -1.67 -91.33 63.40
CA PHE A 376 -1.39 -92.65 62.88
C PHE A 376 0.18 -92.91 62.83
N LEU A 377 0.95 -92.00 62.40
CA LEU A 377 2.41 -92.11 62.42
C LEU A 377 2.95 -92.22 63.84
N PHE A 378 2.47 -91.36 64.74
CA PHE A 378 2.82 -91.52 66.20
C PHE A 378 2.44 -92.87 66.76
N ASN A 379 1.22 -93.32 66.55
CA ASN A 379 0.76 -94.61 67.01
C ASN A 379 1.55 -95.75 66.35
N THR A 380 1.88 -95.68 65.09
CA THR A 380 2.69 -96.67 64.39
C THR A 380 4.09 -96.71 64.91
N LEU A 381 4.73 -95.58 65.10
CA LEU A 381 6.06 -95.47 65.72
C LEU A 381 6.09 -95.90 67.17
N GLU A 382 5.04 -95.60 67.91
CA GLU A 382 4.91 -96.06 69.32
C GLU A 382 4.68 -97.55 69.37
N ASN A 383 3.87 -98.11 68.46
CA ASN A 383 3.74 -99.55 68.33
C ASN A 383 5.03 -100.26 67.93
N ILE A 384 5.79 -99.70 66.96
CA ILE A 384 7.09 -100.21 66.58
C ILE A 384 8.05 -100.15 67.78
N LYS A 385 8.09 -99.02 68.53
CA LYS A 385 8.89 -98.89 69.77
C LYS A 385 8.50 -99.90 70.85
N PHE A 386 7.19 -100.17 70.97
CA PHE A 386 6.74 -101.22 71.87
C PHE A 386 7.16 -102.61 71.38
N MET A 387 7.02 -102.87 70.05
CA MET A 387 7.43 -104.15 69.49
C MET A 387 8.96 -104.40 69.61
N ILE A 388 9.80 -103.38 69.43
CA ILE A 388 11.24 -103.45 69.67
C ILE A 388 11.58 -103.84 71.09
N LYS A 389 10.74 -103.43 72.06
CA LYS A 389 10.93 -103.81 73.49
C LYS A 389 10.46 -105.20 73.85
N LEU A 390 9.46 -105.71 73.15
CA LEU A 390 8.82 -107.02 73.46
C LEU A 390 9.40 -108.14 72.59
N ASP A 391 9.65 -107.90 71.34
CA ASP A 391 10.17 -108.89 70.44
C ASP A 391 11.00 -108.15 69.30
N PRO A 392 12.33 -108.01 69.46
CA PRO A 392 13.17 -107.27 68.53
C PRO A 392 13.16 -107.84 67.08
N ASP A 393 12.98 -109.17 66.94
CA ASP A 393 12.99 -109.81 65.64
C ASP A 393 11.70 -109.62 64.85
N ALA A 394 10.54 -109.48 65.53
CA ALA A 394 9.28 -109.14 64.91
C ALA A 394 9.17 -107.64 64.54
N ALA A 395 9.94 -106.77 65.13
CA ALA A 395 9.99 -105.32 64.84
C ALA A 395 10.83 -105.01 63.57
N MET A 396 11.60 -105.91 63.04
CA MET A 396 12.40 -105.82 61.82
C MET A 396 11.75 -106.37 60.55
N GLN A 397 10.61 -107.06 60.64
CA GLN A 397 9.78 -107.43 59.53
C GLN A 397 8.72 -106.38 59.23
#